data_b9ea4764bc95817d4ca1806e5f7f5d39
#
_entry.id   b9ea4764bc95817d4ca1806e5f7f5d39
#
_cell.length_a   1.000
_cell.length_b   1.000
_cell.length_c   1.000
_cell.angle_alpha   90.00
_cell.angle_beta   90.00
_cell.angle_gamma   90.00
#
_symmetry.space_group_name_H-M   'P 1'
#
loop_
_entity.id
_entity.type
_entity.pdbx_description
1 polymer ?
#
loop_
_entity_poly.entity_id
_entity_poly.type
_entity_poly.pdbx_seq_one_letter_code
_entity_poly.pdbx_strand_id
1 'polypeptide(L)'
;MNKHPHAELMKLYAEDAMTTEHPWRLWEVRQKDIGAWSDLVRHPSWYLGSEYRRKPKVVEIDGVTFPVPITSTFNDSKNQEYFTINVTDSGVAAARIKRSSMKVDKFQALLNQGMIFENAEDCKRYIEALTELNKKIISRLDENSQKENSNG
;
A
#
# COMPACT_ATOMS: atom_id res chain seq x y z
N MET A 1 -15.35 3.56 30.23
CA MET A 1 -16.09 3.14 29.03
C MET A 1 -15.06 2.67 28.00
N ASN A 2 -15.19 1.45 27.52
CA ASN A 2 -14.23 0.92 26.54
C ASN A 2 -14.67 1.34 25.13
N LYS A 3 -13.74 1.90 24.35
CA LYS A 3 -13.94 2.26 22.96
C LYS A 3 -14.20 1.00 22.10
N HIS A 4 -15.15 1.07 21.17
CA HIS A 4 -15.37 -0.04 20.24
C HIS A 4 -14.09 -0.31 19.42
N PRO A 5 -13.64 -1.57 19.27
CA PRO A 5 -12.38 -1.89 18.58
C PRO A 5 -12.28 -1.29 17.17
N HIS A 6 -13.40 -1.21 16.45
CA HIS A 6 -13.44 -0.63 15.09
C HIS A 6 -13.85 0.85 15.04
N ALA A 7 -13.88 1.58 16.18
CA ALA A 7 -14.40 2.95 16.21
C ALA A 7 -13.68 3.90 15.24
N GLU A 8 -12.35 3.78 15.08
CA GLU A 8 -11.60 4.60 14.11
C GLU A 8 -11.95 4.24 12.67
N LEU A 9 -12.13 2.95 12.36
CA LEU A 9 -12.53 2.50 11.04
C LEU A 9 -13.96 2.91 10.70
N MET A 10 -14.89 2.90 11.68
CA MET A 10 -16.23 3.42 11.51
C MET A 10 -16.24 4.89 11.15
N LYS A 11 -15.36 5.70 11.77
CA LYS A 11 -15.20 7.11 11.43
C LYS A 11 -14.73 7.29 9.99
N LEU A 12 -13.69 6.57 9.58
CA LEU A 12 -13.19 6.59 8.20
C LEU A 12 -14.25 6.15 7.19
N TYR A 13 -15.04 5.14 7.55
CA TYR A 13 -16.14 4.66 6.72
C TYR A 13 -17.25 5.71 6.56
N ALA A 14 -17.55 6.45 7.62
CA ALA A 14 -18.51 7.55 7.55
C ALA A 14 -18.02 8.69 6.64
N GLU A 15 -16.73 9.00 6.65
CA GLU A 15 -16.11 9.95 5.71
C GLU A 15 -16.27 9.49 4.26
N ASP A 16 -16.02 8.20 3.97
CA ASP A 16 -16.24 7.65 2.64
C ASP A 16 -17.71 7.70 2.22
N ALA A 17 -18.64 7.45 3.15
CA ALA A 17 -20.07 7.53 2.89
C ALA A 17 -20.56 8.95 2.55
N MET A 18 -19.79 9.98 2.89
CA MET A 18 -20.08 11.36 2.45
C MET A 18 -19.66 11.62 1.00
N THR A 19 -18.85 10.75 0.41
CA THR A 19 -18.30 10.95 -0.93
C THR A 19 -18.89 10.01 -2.00
N THR A 20 -19.54 8.91 -1.59
CA THR A 20 -20.13 7.93 -2.51
C THR A 20 -21.36 7.25 -1.91
N GLU A 21 -22.32 6.88 -2.76
CA GLU A 21 -23.49 6.09 -2.38
C GLU A 21 -23.15 4.63 -2.04
N HIS A 22 -21.98 4.16 -2.45
CA HIS A 22 -21.53 2.77 -2.27
C HIS A 22 -20.19 2.68 -1.52
N PRO A 23 -20.07 3.23 -0.29
CA PRO A 23 -18.80 3.28 0.43
C PRO A 23 -18.17 1.91 0.69
N TRP A 24 -18.98 0.85 0.84
CA TRP A 24 -18.48 -0.51 1.04
C TRP A 24 -17.61 -1.02 -0.11
N ARG A 25 -17.75 -0.51 -1.34
CA ARG A 25 -16.91 -0.87 -2.48
C ARG A 25 -15.45 -0.45 -2.32
N LEU A 26 -15.19 0.51 -1.44
CA LEU A 26 -13.85 0.99 -1.11
C LEU A 26 -13.19 0.17 0.00
N TRP A 27 -13.89 -0.85 0.53
CA TRP A 27 -13.46 -1.56 1.71
C TRP A 27 -13.37 -3.07 1.49
N GLU A 28 -12.56 -3.70 2.32
CA GLU A 28 -12.35 -5.14 2.40
C GLU A 28 -12.55 -5.64 3.82
N VAL A 29 -12.91 -6.90 3.93
CA VAL A 29 -13.09 -7.63 5.18
C VAL A 29 -12.33 -8.95 5.14
N ARG A 30 -11.83 -9.39 6.28
CA ARG A 30 -11.38 -10.78 6.50
C ARG A 30 -11.80 -11.25 7.88
N GLN A 31 -11.86 -12.56 8.09
CA GLN A 31 -11.95 -13.12 9.44
C GLN A 31 -10.63 -12.88 10.16
N LYS A 32 -10.70 -12.48 11.42
CA LYS A 32 -9.51 -12.12 12.22
C LYS A 32 -8.49 -13.25 12.22
N ASP A 33 -7.23 -12.89 11.91
CA ASP A 33 -6.08 -13.80 11.87
C ASP A 33 -6.16 -14.97 10.88
N ILE A 34 -7.22 -15.07 10.07
CA ILE A 34 -7.46 -16.18 9.15
C ILE A 34 -7.95 -15.68 7.80
N GLY A 35 -7.35 -16.19 6.73
CA GLY A 35 -7.86 -16.02 5.37
C GLY A 35 -7.40 -14.77 4.64
N ALA A 36 -7.83 -14.68 3.39
CA ALA A 36 -7.56 -13.57 2.49
C ALA A 36 -8.55 -12.42 2.71
N TRP A 37 -8.17 -11.22 2.32
CA TRP A 37 -9.06 -10.09 2.23
C TRP A 37 -10.08 -10.31 1.11
N SER A 38 -11.34 -9.97 1.38
CA SER A 38 -12.46 -10.07 0.44
C SER A 38 -13.19 -8.75 0.37
N ASP A 39 -13.71 -8.43 -0.81
CA ASP A 39 -14.49 -7.22 -1.01
C ASP A 39 -15.75 -7.21 -0.15
N LEU A 40 -16.06 -6.06 0.43
CA LEU A 40 -17.37 -5.84 1.02
C LEU A 40 -18.42 -5.69 -0.08
N VAL A 41 -19.52 -6.45 0.04
CA VAL A 41 -20.64 -6.40 -0.91
C VAL A 41 -21.82 -5.55 -0.39
N ARG A 42 -21.74 -5.10 0.86
CA ARG A 42 -22.73 -4.28 1.56
C ARG A 42 -22.07 -3.53 2.73
N HIS A 43 -22.83 -2.67 3.40
CA HIS A 43 -22.36 -1.98 4.60
C HIS A 43 -21.79 -2.97 5.64
N PRO A 44 -20.63 -2.65 6.27
CA PRO A 44 -20.02 -3.52 7.26
C PRO A 44 -20.87 -3.62 8.53
N SER A 45 -20.93 -4.81 9.09
CA SER A 45 -21.63 -5.07 10.38
C SER A 45 -20.70 -4.88 11.59
N TRP A 46 -19.45 -4.55 11.37
CA TRP A 46 -18.42 -4.28 12.40
C TRP A 46 -18.28 -5.39 13.45
N TYR A 47 -18.33 -6.65 13.02
CA TYR A 47 -18.15 -7.80 13.90
C TYR A 47 -16.77 -7.80 14.55
N LEU A 48 -16.72 -8.12 15.85
CA LEU A 48 -15.45 -8.18 16.63
C LEU A 48 -14.49 -9.28 16.15
N GLY A 49 -15.01 -10.33 15.53
CA GLY A 49 -14.25 -11.42 14.93
C GLY A 49 -13.78 -11.15 13.49
N SER A 50 -14.00 -9.95 12.98
CA SER A 50 -13.61 -9.55 11.63
C SER A 50 -12.68 -8.36 11.67
N GLU A 51 -11.79 -8.30 10.71
CA GLU A 51 -10.94 -7.13 10.43
C GLU A 51 -11.46 -6.43 9.18
N TYR A 52 -11.41 -5.12 9.19
CA TYR A 52 -11.87 -4.27 8.08
C TYR A 52 -10.76 -3.32 7.69
N ARG A 53 -10.66 -3.01 6.40
CA ARG A 53 -9.75 -1.98 5.91
C ARG A 53 -10.30 -1.30 4.67
N ARG A 54 -9.88 -0.06 4.40
CA ARG A 54 -9.99 0.50 3.05
C ARG A 54 -9.15 -0.34 2.09
N LYS A 55 -9.65 -0.55 0.88
CA LYS A 55 -8.84 -1.15 -0.19
C LYS A 55 -7.59 -0.30 -0.40
N PRO A 56 -6.43 -0.92 -0.52
CA PRO A 56 -5.22 -0.20 -0.90
C PRO A 56 -5.47 0.56 -2.20
N LYS A 57 -5.12 1.82 -2.24
CA LYS A 57 -5.09 2.56 -3.51
C LYS A 57 -4.01 1.92 -4.37
N VAL A 58 -4.36 1.61 -5.60
CA VAL A 58 -3.44 1.00 -6.56
C VAL A 58 -3.41 1.80 -7.85
N VAL A 59 -2.29 1.74 -8.54
CA VAL A 59 -2.09 2.22 -9.91
C VAL A 59 -1.53 1.08 -10.74
N GLU A 60 -1.98 0.98 -11.98
CA GLU A 60 -1.46 -0.01 -12.93
C GLU A 60 -0.49 0.65 -13.91
N ILE A 61 0.68 0.05 -14.06
CA ILE A 61 1.71 0.48 -15.01
C ILE A 61 2.14 -0.76 -15.78
N ASP A 62 1.89 -0.76 -17.07
CA ASP A 62 2.26 -1.85 -17.99
C ASP A 62 1.74 -3.23 -17.54
N GLY A 63 0.49 -3.27 -17.04
CA GLY A 63 -0.16 -4.47 -16.53
C GLY A 63 0.38 -4.96 -15.18
N VAL A 64 1.20 -4.17 -14.49
CA VAL A 64 1.66 -4.44 -13.12
C VAL A 64 0.97 -3.48 -12.17
N THR A 65 0.37 -4.01 -11.12
CA THR A 65 -0.38 -3.26 -10.11
C THR A 65 0.52 -2.84 -8.96
N PHE A 66 0.61 -1.55 -8.70
CA PHE A 66 1.39 -0.95 -7.62
C PHE A 66 0.48 -0.40 -6.53
N PRO A 67 0.70 -0.69 -5.24
CA PRO A 67 0.14 0.08 -4.15
C PRO A 67 0.61 1.54 -4.21
N VAL A 68 -0.29 2.48 -3.99
CA VAL A 68 0.06 3.91 -3.98
C VAL A 68 0.68 4.27 -2.63
N PRO A 69 1.91 4.78 -2.60
CA PRO A 69 2.53 5.30 -1.38
C PRO A 69 1.71 6.46 -0.79
N ILE A 70 1.86 6.71 0.49
CA ILE A 70 1.26 7.89 1.11
C ILE A 70 2.01 9.15 0.66
N THR A 71 1.26 10.23 0.43
CA THR A 71 1.80 11.53 -0.01
C THR A 71 1.64 12.63 1.04
N SER A 72 0.88 12.36 2.09
CA SER A 72 0.68 13.29 3.19
C SER A 72 0.37 12.57 4.49
N THR A 73 0.67 13.20 5.61
CA THR A 73 0.49 12.68 6.97
C THR A 73 -0.41 13.61 7.77
N PHE A 74 -1.67 13.77 7.37
CA PHE A 74 -2.60 14.72 7.98
C PHE A 74 -2.93 14.45 9.47
N ASN A 75 -2.72 13.22 9.96
CA ASN A 75 -2.99 12.82 11.34
C ASN A 75 -1.76 12.20 12.00
N ASP A 76 -0.60 12.78 11.78
CA ASP A 76 0.67 12.23 12.23
C ASP A 76 0.80 12.31 13.76
N SER A 77 0.54 11.20 14.44
CA SER A 77 0.95 11.05 15.84
C SER A 77 2.47 10.81 15.87
N LYS A 78 3.17 11.44 16.82
CA LYS A 78 4.64 11.27 17.00
C LYS A 78 5.08 9.80 17.15
N ASN A 79 4.16 8.90 17.48
CA ASN A 79 4.42 7.48 17.68
C ASN A 79 4.02 6.62 16.47
N GLN A 80 3.59 7.23 15.36
CA GLN A 80 3.17 6.48 14.19
C GLN A 80 4.36 5.81 13.52
N GLU A 81 4.17 4.53 13.17
CA GLU A 81 5.12 3.74 12.41
C GLU A 81 4.71 3.74 10.94
N TYR A 82 5.71 3.80 10.08
CA TYR A 82 5.59 3.71 8.64
C TYR A 82 6.59 2.70 8.09
N PHE A 83 6.47 2.40 6.82
CA PHE A 83 7.38 1.51 6.12
C PHE A 83 7.98 2.20 4.91
N THR A 84 9.21 1.85 4.59
CA THR A 84 9.94 2.37 3.43
C THR A 84 10.75 1.27 2.78
N ILE A 85 11.16 1.50 1.55
CA ILE A 85 12.03 0.61 0.82
C ILE A 85 13.46 0.79 1.33
N ASN A 86 14.12 -0.29 1.69
CA ASN A 86 15.52 -0.31 2.08
C ASN A 86 16.32 -1.24 1.18
N VAL A 87 17.42 -0.74 0.68
CA VAL A 87 18.36 -1.52 -0.14
C VAL A 87 19.53 -1.93 0.74
N THR A 88 19.79 -3.22 0.79
CA THR A 88 20.90 -3.82 1.55
C THR A 88 21.75 -4.68 0.64
N ASP A 89 22.90 -5.13 1.12
CA ASP A 89 23.77 -6.04 0.37
C ASP A 89 23.08 -7.38 0.03
N SER A 90 22.06 -7.77 0.80
CA SER A 90 21.24 -8.97 0.57
C SER A 90 20.02 -8.72 -0.33
N GLY A 91 19.78 -7.49 -0.77
CA GLY A 91 18.68 -7.13 -1.66
C GLY A 91 17.81 -5.99 -1.16
N VAL A 92 16.58 -5.94 -1.67
CA VAL A 92 15.58 -4.90 -1.38
C VAL A 92 14.53 -5.44 -0.42
N ALA A 93 14.24 -4.72 0.65
CA ALA A 93 13.27 -5.13 1.67
C ALA A 93 12.46 -3.95 2.20
N ALA A 94 11.30 -4.25 2.78
CA ALA A 94 10.53 -3.27 3.55
C ALA A 94 11.20 -3.04 4.92
N ALA A 95 11.45 -1.78 5.25
CA ALA A 95 12.00 -1.38 6.54
C ALA A 95 11.00 -0.53 7.32
N ARG A 96 10.86 -0.82 8.61
CA ARG A 96 10.02 -0.04 9.51
C ARG A 96 10.75 1.23 9.94
N ILE A 97 10.03 2.34 9.91
CA ILE A 97 10.52 3.63 10.39
C ILE A 97 9.52 4.23 11.39
N LYS A 98 10.05 4.81 12.47
CA LYS A 98 9.24 5.60 13.41
C LYS A 98 9.37 7.07 13.05
N ARG A 99 8.24 7.76 12.97
CA ARG A 99 8.21 9.20 12.67
C ARG A 99 9.07 10.01 13.65
N SER A 100 9.02 9.67 14.94
CA SER A 100 9.79 10.32 16.00
C SER A 100 11.30 10.12 15.92
N SER A 101 11.76 9.06 15.26
CA SER A 101 13.20 8.70 15.15
C SER A 101 13.86 9.31 13.92
N MET A 102 13.11 9.93 13.02
CA MET A 102 13.59 10.46 11.76
C MET A 102 13.57 12.00 11.74
N LYS A 103 14.61 12.61 11.20
CA LYS A 103 14.63 14.06 10.96
C LYS A 103 13.49 14.45 10.02
N VAL A 104 12.84 15.59 10.29
CA VAL A 104 11.68 16.07 9.53
C VAL A 104 11.99 16.16 8.04
N ASP A 105 13.11 16.74 7.66
CA ASP A 105 13.50 16.93 6.26
C ASP A 105 13.70 15.60 5.53
N LYS A 106 14.30 14.60 6.21
CA LYS A 106 14.48 13.27 5.65
C LYS A 106 13.15 12.56 5.43
N PHE A 107 12.23 12.65 6.39
CA PHE A 107 10.90 12.07 6.27
C PHE A 107 10.11 12.73 5.13
N GLN A 108 10.15 14.05 5.04
CA GLN A 108 9.50 14.78 3.96
C GLN A 108 10.08 14.44 2.58
N ALA A 109 11.40 14.25 2.47
CA ALA A 109 12.02 13.79 1.23
C ALA A 109 11.50 12.42 0.79
N LEU A 110 11.37 11.46 1.72
CA LEU A 110 10.82 10.14 1.42
C LEU A 110 9.34 10.20 1.01
N LEU A 111 8.53 11.06 1.65
CA LEU A 111 7.14 11.31 1.25
C LEU A 111 7.06 11.84 -0.19
N ASN A 112 7.86 12.85 -0.51
CA ASN A 112 7.88 13.48 -1.83
C ASN A 112 8.35 12.52 -2.94
N GLN A 113 9.19 11.54 -2.57
CA GLN A 113 9.67 10.50 -3.48
C GLN A 113 8.71 9.31 -3.60
N GLY A 114 7.58 9.31 -2.88
CA GLY A 114 6.64 8.19 -2.87
C GLY A 114 7.23 6.91 -2.27
N MET A 115 8.05 7.03 -1.23
CA MET A 115 8.73 5.90 -0.59
C MET A 115 8.20 5.57 0.80
N ILE A 116 7.05 6.10 1.20
CA ILE A 116 6.43 5.86 2.51
C ILE A 116 5.13 5.09 2.34
N PHE A 117 4.95 4.05 3.14
CA PHE A 117 3.77 3.18 3.15
C PHE A 117 3.21 3.08 4.57
N GLU A 118 1.89 2.96 4.69
CA GLU A 118 1.23 2.82 6.00
C GLU A 118 1.49 1.45 6.65
N ASN A 119 1.71 0.43 5.85
CA ASN A 119 1.90 -0.93 6.33
C ASN A 119 2.99 -1.67 5.55
N ALA A 120 3.53 -2.73 6.17
CA ALA A 120 4.60 -3.53 5.59
C ALA A 120 4.15 -4.29 4.34
N GLU A 121 2.88 -4.68 4.27
CA GLU A 121 2.34 -5.46 3.15
C GLU A 121 2.34 -4.66 1.87
N ASP A 122 1.86 -3.42 1.90
CA ASP A 122 1.87 -2.53 0.73
C ASP A 122 3.30 -2.20 0.29
N CYS A 123 4.21 -1.97 1.24
CA CYS A 123 5.62 -1.76 0.91
C CYS A 123 6.24 -2.98 0.21
N LYS A 124 5.97 -4.20 0.68
CA LYS A 124 6.43 -5.45 0.05
C LYS A 124 5.83 -5.64 -1.34
N ARG A 125 4.52 -5.45 -1.50
CA ARG A 125 3.84 -5.53 -2.80
C ARG A 125 4.41 -4.53 -3.81
N TYR A 126 4.75 -3.33 -3.36
CA TYR A 126 5.40 -2.34 -4.21
C TYR A 126 6.77 -2.81 -4.70
N ILE A 127 7.58 -3.40 -3.83
CA ILE A 127 8.89 -3.98 -4.18
C ILE A 127 8.73 -5.12 -5.20
N GLU A 128 7.76 -6.01 -4.99
CA GLU A 128 7.44 -7.11 -5.90
C GLU A 128 7.00 -6.60 -7.28
N ALA A 129 6.13 -5.60 -7.30
CA ALA A 129 5.66 -4.96 -8.51
C ALA A 129 6.80 -4.28 -9.30
N LEU A 130 7.72 -3.58 -8.62
CA LEU A 130 8.93 -3.02 -9.25
C LEU A 130 9.79 -4.12 -9.87
N THR A 131 9.97 -5.22 -9.16
CA THR A 131 10.76 -6.36 -9.65
C THR A 131 10.12 -6.97 -10.90
N GLU A 132 8.81 -7.12 -10.92
CA GLU A 132 8.06 -7.63 -12.09
C GLU A 132 8.16 -6.67 -13.27
N LEU A 133 7.97 -5.38 -13.05
CA LEU A 133 8.08 -4.37 -14.10
C LEU A 133 9.49 -4.36 -14.71
N ASN A 134 10.53 -4.41 -13.88
CA ASN A 134 11.91 -4.46 -14.35
C ASN A 134 12.18 -5.69 -15.20
N LYS A 135 11.68 -6.87 -14.84
CA LYS A 135 11.79 -8.09 -15.65
C LYS A 135 11.14 -7.92 -17.02
N LYS A 136 9.95 -7.32 -17.08
CA LYS A 136 9.25 -7.04 -18.35
C LYS A 136 10.06 -6.08 -19.24
N ILE A 137 10.65 -5.04 -18.67
CA ILE A 137 11.47 -4.08 -19.39
C ILE A 137 12.71 -4.77 -19.99
N ILE A 138 13.44 -5.54 -19.17
CA ILE A 138 14.63 -6.28 -19.62
C ILE A 138 14.29 -7.23 -20.76
N SER A 139 13.22 -8.03 -20.64
CA SER A 139 12.79 -8.95 -21.69
C SER A 139 12.52 -8.24 -23.03
N ARG A 140 11.89 -7.07 -23.00
CA ARG A 140 11.63 -6.28 -24.21
C ARG A 140 12.89 -5.72 -24.84
N LEU A 141 13.86 -5.31 -24.04
CA LEU A 141 15.16 -4.84 -24.54
C LEU A 141 15.92 -5.98 -25.25
N ASP A 142 15.91 -7.18 -24.67
CA ASP A 142 16.53 -8.36 -25.26
C ASP A 142 15.88 -8.75 -26.59
N GLU A 143 14.54 -8.75 -26.66
CA GLU A 143 13.80 -9.04 -27.90
C GLU A 143 14.10 -8.03 -29.00
N ASN A 144 14.21 -6.74 -28.68
CA ASN A 144 14.54 -5.69 -29.64
C ASN A 144 15.98 -5.84 -30.16
N SER A 145 16.93 -6.15 -29.28
CA SER A 145 18.32 -6.37 -29.65
C SER A 145 18.49 -7.59 -30.60
N GLN A 146 17.70 -8.64 -30.40
CA GLN A 146 17.71 -9.80 -31.31
C GLN A 146 17.12 -9.49 -32.68
N LYS A 147 16.09 -8.65 -32.77
CA LYS A 147 15.48 -8.23 -34.04
C LYS A 147 16.43 -7.38 -34.88
N GLU A 148 17.19 -6.49 -34.26
CA GLU A 148 18.18 -5.67 -34.95
C GLU A 148 19.32 -6.53 -35.54
N ASN A 149 19.78 -7.54 -34.78
CA ASN A 149 20.84 -8.44 -35.24
C ASN A 149 20.38 -9.43 -36.33
N SER A 150 19.09 -9.68 -36.50
CA SER A 150 18.56 -10.60 -37.52
C SER A 150 18.25 -9.92 -38.87
N ASN A 151 18.23 -8.57 -38.90
CA ASN A 151 17.95 -7.79 -40.09
C ASN A 151 19.22 -7.13 -40.72
N GLY A 152 20.37 -7.47 -40.21
CA GLY A 152 21.68 -7.09 -40.76
C GLY A 152 22.35 -8.30 -41.40
#